data_18f4d7be36c69a4c4b55794130a1dc4c
#
_entry.id   18f4d7be36c69a4c4b55794130a1dc4c
#
_cell.length_a   1.000
_cell.length_b   1.000
_cell.length_c   1.000
_cell.angle_alpha   90.00
_cell.angle_beta   90.00
_cell.angle_gamma   90.00
#
_symmetry.space_group_name_H-M   'P 1'
#
loop_
_entity.id
_entity.type
_entity.pdbx_description
1 polymer ?
#
loop_
_entity_poly.entity_id
_entity_poly.type
_entity_poly.pdbx_seq_one_letter_code
_entity_poly.pdbx_strand_id
1 'polypeptide(L)'
;MIDFVGKRKIFFIISIALVAVTLLGSLFLGLNLDIQYKGGTMLTYSYTGDINKDDFLSKVQEVVGGSAAIQESSDLATGSTNLVVSLASTSGLSADKQVELTDALSQTFAANNIHTESISNVNASIGREFFLKSLVAVLFAAIVMVVYIGFRFKRISGWSAGVMAVIALVHDIIAVVAVFVFFRLSVDANFMAVVLTILGYSINDTIVIYDRIRENRRIYGQKLPVGELVNKSINQSMKRAIVTTVTTVMALVVIAVVTLIFNVTSIVTFVFPLIIGLLSGTYSSVCLVPCMWVMWQEYRAKKAQQTDAKKK
;
A
#
# COMPACT_ATOMS: atom_id res chain seq x y z
N MET A 1 -20.53 3.72 25.17
CA MET A 1 -20.53 3.59 23.70
C MET A 1 -19.84 4.80 23.12
N ILE A 2 -18.92 4.60 22.21
CA ILE A 2 -18.23 5.68 21.49
C ILE A 2 -19.17 6.19 20.39
N ASP A 3 -19.31 7.52 20.27
CA ASP A 3 -20.12 8.13 19.21
C ASP A 3 -19.24 8.41 17.97
N PHE A 4 -19.22 7.46 17.04
CA PHE A 4 -18.48 7.58 15.78
C PHE A 4 -19.18 8.49 14.78
N VAL A 5 -20.50 8.36 14.66
CA VAL A 5 -21.29 9.12 13.70
C VAL A 5 -21.33 10.61 14.06
N GLY A 6 -21.46 10.95 15.35
CA GLY A 6 -21.39 12.34 15.81
C GLY A 6 -20.02 12.97 15.62
N LYS A 7 -18.95 12.18 15.79
CA LYS A 7 -17.56 12.63 15.59
C LYS A 7 -17.04 12.51 14.16
N ARG A 8 -17.89 12.18 13.18
CA ARG A 8 -17.52 11.95 11.78
C ARG A 8 -16.64 13.06 11.16
N LYS A 9 -16.86 14.33 11.55
CA LYS A 9 -16.06 15.45 11.04
C LYS A 9 -14.57 15.31 11.37
N ILE A 10 -14.23 14.81 12.55
CA ILE A 10 -12.85 14.61 12.99
C ILE A 10 -12.18 13.54 12.09
N PHE A 11 -12.87 12.43 11.85
CA PHE A 11 -12.34 11.36 11.01
C PHE A 11 -12.13 11.83 9.56
N PHE A 12 -13.07 12.58 8.99
CA PHE A 12 -12.89 13.15 7.66
C PHE A 12 -11.73 14.15 7.59
N ILE A 13 -11.56 15.01 8.61
CA ILE A 13 -10.43 15.95 8.65
C ILE A 13 -9.09 15.20 8.66
N ILE A 14 -8.97 14.17 9.52
CA ILE A 14 -7.75 13.33 9.58
C ILE A 14 -7.46 12.68 8.22
N SER A 15 -8.48 12.10 7.58
CA SER A 15 -8.31 11.44 6.28
C SER A 15 -7.99 12.42 5.15
N ILE A 16 -8.64 13.58 5.12
CA ILE A 16 -8.33 14.63 4.13
C ILE A 16 -6.92 15.17 4.35
N ALA A 17 -6.51 15.36 5.61
CA ALA A 17 -5.14 15.79 5.92
C ALA A 17 -4.11 14.75 5.45
N LEU A 18 -4.33 13.46 5.71
CA LEU A 18 -3.47 12.37 5.22
C LEU A 18 -3.36 12.40 3.68
N VAL A 19 -4.49 12.49 2.99
CA VAL A 19 -4.53 12.54 1.52
C VAL A 19 -3.78 13.78 1.01
N ALA A 20 -4.04 14.96 1.60
CA ALA A 20 -3.40 16.21 1.21
C ALA A 20 -1.87 16.15 1.42
N VAL A 21 -1.43 15.67 2.59
CA VAL A 21 0.00 15.50 2.92
C VAL A 21 0.66 14.52 1.96
N THR A 22 0.00 13.41 1.63
CA THR A 22 0.53 12.43 0.67
C THR A 22 0.65 13.01 -0.73
N LEU A 23 -0.37 13.72 -1.21
CA LEU A 23 -0.34 14.35 -2.53
C LEU A 23 0.73 15.44 -2.63
N LEU A 24 0.86 16.29 -1.62
CA LEU A 24 1.93 17.29 -1.55
C LEU A 24 3.30 16.61 -1.48
N GLY A 25 3.46 15.60 -0.62
CA GLY A 25 4.69 14.81 -0.55
C GLY A 25 5.05 14.18 -1.89
N SER A 26 4.08 13.61 -2.60
CA SER A 26 4.30 13.02 -3.92
C SER A 26 4.71 14.06 -4.98
N LEU A 27 4.20 15.28 -4.87
CA LEU A 27 4.54 16.36 -5.79
C LEU A 27 5.97 16.86 -5.57
N PHE A 28 6.41 17.03 -4.30
CA PHE A 28 7.74 17.57 -3.98
C PHE A 28 8.84 16.49 -3.97
N LEU A 29 8.54 15.30 -3.47
CA LEU A 29 9.51 14.22 -3.33
C LEU A 29 9.51 13.28 -4.54
N GLY A 30 8.40 13.21 -5.29
CA GLY A 30 8.20 12.27 -6.37
C GLY A 30 7.97 10.83 -5.88
N LEU A 31 7.53 9.96 -6.79
CA LEU A 31 7.44 8.51 -6.58
C LEU A 31 8.64 7.86 -7.27
N ASN A 32 9.41 7.09 -6.52
CA ASN A 32 10.51 6.32 -7.07
C ASN A 32 9.97 4.98 -7.61
N LEU A 33 9.86 4.85 -8.94
CA LEU A 33 9.48 3.59 -9.56
C LEU A 33 10.72 2.71 -9.73
N ASP A 34 10.61 1.44 -9.38
CA ASP A 34 11.65 0.45 -9.60
C ASP A 34 11.89 0.18 -11.09
N ILE A 35 13.05 -0.39 -11.42
CA ILE A 35 13.39 -0.79 -12.79
C ILE A 35 12.45 -1.85 -13.34
N GLN A 36 11.82 -2.66 -12.48
CA GLN A 36 10.78 -3.60 -12.88
C GLN A 36 9.64 -2.93 -13.63
N TYR A 37 9.39 -1.63 -13.38
CA TYR A 37 8.33 -0.85 -14.01
C TYR A 37 8.84 0.17 -15.02
N LYS A 38 10.01 0.78 -14.77
CA LYS A 38 10.62 1.76 -15.69
C LYS A 38 11.41 1.11 -16.82
N GLY A 39 11.90 -0.10 -16.61
CA GLY A 39 12.96 -0.70 -17.38
C GLY A 39 14.33 -0.26 -16.87
N GLY A 40 15.33 -1.07 -17.14
CA GLY A 40 16.71 -0.81 -16.74
C GLY A 40 17.50 -2.08 -16.50
N THR A 41 18.67 -1.91 -15.87
CA THR A 41 19.54 -3.02 -15.46
C THR A 41 19.68 -3.03 -13.95
N MET A 42 19.53 -4.19 -13.36
CA MET A 42 19.84 -4.46 -11.96
C MET A 42 21.06 -5.37 -11.90
N LEU A 43 22.09 -4.92 -11.19
CA LEU A 43 23.30 -5.68 -10.96
C LEU A 43 23.42 -5.91 -9.45
N THR A 44 23.62 -7.15 -9.06
CA THR A 44 23.87 -7.51 -7.66
C THR A 44 25.34 -7.88 -7.52
N TYR A 45 26.02 -7.17 -6.65
CA TYR A 45 27.43 -7.39 -6.33
C TYR A 45 27.55 -7.90 -4.90
N SER A 46 28.23 -9.01 -4.69
CA SER A 46 28.72 -9.43 -3.38
C SER A 46 30.06 -8.77 -3.06
N TYR A 47 30.30 -8.47 -1.80
CA TYR A 47 31.55 -7.86 -1.35
C TYR A 47 31.90 -8.33 0.05
N THR A 48 33.17 -8.14 0.44
CA THR A 48 33.68 -8.42 1.78
C THR A 48 34.21 -7.15 2.42
N GLY A 49 34.06 -7.04 3.75
CA GLY A 49 34.51 -5.86 4.50
C GLY A 49 33.48 -4.72 4.46
N ASP A 50 33.98 -3.50 4.68
CA ASP A 50 33.16 -2.30 4.72
C ASP A 50 33.35 -1.48 3.42
N ILE A 51 32.26 -1.06 2.79
CA ILE A 51 32.26 -0.24 1.58
C ILE A 51 31.49 1.06 1.84
N ASN A 52 32.11 2.19 1.46
CA ASN A 52 31.38 3.46 1.42
C ASN A 52 30.43 3.47 0.23
N LYS A 53 29.12 3.49 0.53
CA LYS A 53 28.06 3.42 -0.48
C LYS A 53 28.02 4.65 -1.40
N ASP A 54 28.39 5.84 -0.88
CA ASP A 54 28.40 7.06 -1.66
C ASP A 54 29.52 7.06 -2.69
N ASP A 55 30.71 6.57 -2.30
CA ASP A 55 31.84 6.42 -3.21
C ASP A 55 31.54 5.35 -4.27
N PHE A 56 30.92 4.25 -3.87
CA PHE A 56 30.52 3.21 -4.81
C PHE A 56 29.48 3.73 -5.80
N LEU A 57 28.46 4.46 -5.34
CA LEU A 57 27.45 5.08 -6.20
C LEU A 57 28.07 6.06 -7.18
N SER A 58 28.97 6.90 -6.70
CA SER A 58 29.67 7.90 -7.52
C SER A 58 30.45 7.22 -8.65
N LYS A 59 31.15 6.10 -8.35
CA LYS A 59 31.90 5.35 -9.36
C LYS A 59 30.98 4.67 -10.37
N VAL A 60 29.85 4.11 -9.93
CA VAL A 60 28.84 3.56 -10.83
C VAL A 60 28.30 4.63 -11.78
N GLN A 61 27.95 5.80 -11.28
CA GLN A 61 27.42 6.92 -12.09
C GLN A 61 28.45 7.45 -13.08
N GLU A 62 29.73 7.51 -12.68
CA GLU A 62 30.83 7.89 -13.56
C GLU A 62 30.95 6.99 -14.77
N VAL A 63 30.94 5.66 -14.55
CA VAL A 63 31.13 4.66 -15.64
C VAL A 63 29.88 4.55 -16.54
N VAL A 64 28.70 4.59 -15.93
CA VAL A 64 27.43 4.40 -16.68
C VAL A 64 26.97 5.69 -17.36
N GLY A 65 27.37 6.85 -16.83
CA GLY A 65 26.95 8.17 -17.36
C GLY A 65 25.46 8.47 -17.14
N GLY A 66 24.84 7.88 -16.09
CA GLY A 66 23.42 8.00 -15.83
C GLY A 66 23.08 7.92 -14.34
N SER A 67 21.78 8.07 -14.01
CA SER A 67 21.30 7.93 -12.63
C SER A 67 21.32 6.46 -12.20
N ALA A 68 21.95 6.19 -11.07
CA ALA A 68 21.96 4.90 -10.40
C ALA A 68 21.37 5.02 -9.01
N ALA A 69 20.75 3.94 -8.52
CA ALA A 69 20.36 3.79 -7.13
C ALA A 69 21.04 2.54 -6.56
N ILE A 70 21.48 2.61 -5.31
CA ILE A 70 22.09 1.48 -4.62
C ILE A 70 21.23 1.13 -3.42
N GLN A 71 21.05 -0.18 -3.24
CA GLN A 71 20.38 -0.75 -2.08
C GLN A 71 21.23 -1.90 -1.55
N GLU A 72 21.42 -1.96 -0.25
CA GLU A 72 22.10 -3.08 0.40
C GLU A 72 21.10 -4.20 0.65
N SER A 73 21.51 -5.43 0.39
CA SER A 73 20.74 -6.64 0.65
C SER A 73 21.64 -7.68 1.30
N SER A 74 21.13 -8.38 2.30
CA SER A 74 21.84 -9.48 2.95
C SER A 74 21.27 -10.80 2.45
N ASP A 75 22.15 -11.70 2.03
CA ASP A 75 21.76 -13.08 1.72
C ASP A 75 21.80 -13.93 3.01
N LEU A 76 20.63 -14.40 3.43
CA LEU A 76 20.50 -15.23 4.63
C LEU A 76 21.11 -16.62 4.50
N ALA A 77 21.27 -17.12 3.28
CA ALA A 77 21.81 -18.47 3.06
C ALA A 77 23.33 -18.48 3.14
N THR A 78 23.99 -17.43 2.66
CA THR A 78 25.44 -17.31 2.60
C THR A 78 26.02 -16.39 3.68
N GLY A 79 25.17 -15.55 4.31
CA GLY A 79 25.62 -14.50 5.25
C GLY A 79 26.37 -13.36 4.57
N SER A 80 26.40 -13.34 3.23
CA SER A 80 27.08 -12.29 2.46
C SER A 80 26.21 -11.03 2.36
N THR A 81 26.88 -9.88 2.39
CA THR A 81 26.24 -8.59 2.14
C THR A 81 26.38 -8.25 0.67
N ASN A 82 25.29 -7.90 0.03
CA ASN A 82 25.24 -7.60 -1.40
C ASN A 82 24.84 -6.16 -1.63
N LEU A 83 25.39 -5.52 -2.65
CA LEU A 83 24.95 -4.23 -3.16
C LEU A 83 24.13 -4.44 -4.44
N VAL A 84 22.88 -4.04 -4.41
CA VAL A 84 21.99 -4.05 -5.56
C VAL A 84 22.03 -2.68 -6.22
N VAL A 85 22.59 -2.62 -7.42
CA VAL A 85 22.70 -1.42 -8.25
C VAL A 85 21.56 -1.42 -9.26
N SER A 86 20.71 -0.44 -9.23
CA SER A 86 19.59 -0.24 -10.15
C SER A 86 19.89 0.93 -11.09
N LEU A 87 19.98 0.65 -12.38
CA LEU A 87 20.26 1.61 -13.44
C LEU A 87 19.02 1.81 -14.29
N ALA A 88 18.43 3.01 -14.27
CA ALA A 88 17.31 3.33 -15.15
C ALA A 88 17.78 3.52 -16.59
N SER A 89 17.35 2.67 -17.50
CA SER A 89 17.70 2.74 -18.93
C SER A 89 16.57 2.19 -19.78
N THR A 90 16.36 2.78 -20.94
CA THR A 90 15.31 2.34 -21.86
C THR A 90 15.67 1.04 -22.61
N SER A 91 16.96 0.73 -22.73
CA SER A 91 17.45 -0.42 -23.51
C SER A 91 18.27 -1.44 -22.70
N GLY A 92 18.39 -1.22 -21.38
CA GLY A 92 19.32 -1.99 -20.55
C GLY A 92 20.79 -1.58 -20.76
N LEU A 93 21.69 -2.13 -19.96
CA LEU A 93 23.13 -1.93 -20.11
C LEU A 93 23.69 -2.97 -21.06
N SER A 94 24.47 -2.54 -22.07
CA SER A 94 25.11 -3.48 -23.00
C SER A 94 26.12 -4.38 -22.28
N ALA A 95 26.37 -5.58 -22.81
CA ALA A 95 27.32 -6.53 -22.23
C ALA A 95 28.71 -5.93 -22.02
N ASP A 96 29.20 -5.15 -22.99
CA ASP A 96 30.51 -4.49 -22.89
C ASP A 96 30.57 -3.49 -21.74
N LYS A 97 29.49 -2.69 -21.55
CA LYS A 97 29.42 -1.75 -20.42
C LYS A 97 29.22 -2.44 -19.06
N GLN A 98 28.61 -3.62 -19.03
CA GLN A 98 28.51 -4.42 -17.80
C GLN A 98 29.88 -4.91 -17.35
N VAL A 99 30.70 -5.37 -18.31
CA VAL A 99 32.09 -5.79 -18.06
C VAL A 99 32.92 -4.59 -17.61
N GLU A 100 32.87 -3.47 -18.36
CA GLU A 100 33.59 -2.24 -18.03
C GLU A 100 33.25 -1.76 -16.60
N LEU A 101 31.97 -1.78 -16.22
CA LEU A 101 31.53 -1.39 -14.87
C LEU A 101 32.07 -2.34 -13.79
N THR A 102 31.99 -3.66 -14.04
CA THR A 102 32.45 -4.66 -13.09
C THR A 102 33.98 -4.56 -12.89
N ASP A 103 34.72 -4.37 -13.98
CA ASP A 103 36.18 -4.21 -13.93
C ASP A 103 36.57 -2.92 -13.18
N ALA A 104 35.91 -1.80 -13.48
CA ALA A 104 36.16 -0.53 -12.81
C ALA A 104 35.86 -0.59 -11.31
N LEU A 105 34.77 -1.26 -10.90
CA LEU A 105 34.42 -1.47 -9.49
C LEU A 105 35.45 -2.38 -8.81
N SER A 106 35.83 -3.49 -9.44
CA SER A 106 36.81 -4.43 -8.89
C SER A 106 38.18 -3.80 -8.72
N GLN A 107 38.59 -2.89 -9.62
CA GLN A 107 39.84 -2.14 -9.49
C GLN A 107 39.77 -1.07 -8.41
N THR A 108 38.67 -0.31 -8.34
CA THR A 108 38.53 0.78 -7.37
C THR A 108 38.40 0.26 -5.94
N PHE A 109 37.69 -0.87 -5.76
CA PHE A 109 37.43 -1.49 -4.46
C PHE A 109 38.12 -2.87 -4.34
N ALA A 110 39.38 -2.96 -4.79
CA ALA A 110 40.13 -4.22 -4.82
C ALA A 110 40.23 -4.93 -3.46
N ALA A 111 40.22 -4.16 -2.36
CA ALA A 111 40.27 -4.70 -0.99
C ALA A 111 38.96 -5.42 -0.59
N ASN A 112 37.87 -5.15 -1.29
CA ASN A 112 36.52 -5.63 -0.94
C ASN A 112 36.10 -6.88 -1.71
N ASN A 113 36.95 -7.44 -2.58
CA ASN A 113 36.67 -8.63 -3.38
C ASN A 113 35.26 -8.61 -4.00
N ILE A 114 34.99 -7.60 -4.85
CA ILE A 114 33.67 -7.44 -5.47
C ILE A 114 33.46 -8.53 -6.52
N HIS A 115 32.36 -9.25 -6.42
CA HIS A 115 31.94 -10.24 -7.40
C HIS A 115 30.50 -9.98 -7.86
N THR A 116 30.25 -10.15 -9.16
CA THR A 116 28.90 -10.05 -9.70
C THR A 116 28.13 -11.34 -9.41
N GLU A 117 27.07 -11.26 -8.62
CA GLU A 117 26.19 -12.38 -8.31
C GLU A 117 25.10 -12.58 -9.34
N SER A 118 24.48 -11.49 -9.77
CA SER A 118 23.41 -11.56 -10.76
C SER A 118 23.29 -10.27 -11.56
N ILE A 119 22.85 -10.43 -12.82
CA ILE A 119 22.53 -9.32 -13.72
C ILE A 119 21.13 -9.58 -14.27
N SER A 120 20.24 -8.61 -14.08
CA SER A 120 18.89 -8.65 -14.60
C SER A 120 18.64 -7.42 -15.46
N ASN A 121 18.28 -7.63 -16.71
CA ASN A 121 17.90 -6.57 -17.64
C ASN A 121 16.40 -6.62 -17.87
N VAL A 122 15.71 -5.53 -17.60
CA VAL A 122 14.28 -5.35 -17.85
C VAL A 122 14.11 -4.35 -18.98
N ASN A 123 13.51 -4.80 -20.08
CA ASN A 123 13.16 -3.89 -21.16
C ASN A 123 12.02 -2.95 -20.70
N ALA A 124 12.14 -1.66 -21.00
CA ALA A 124 11.17 -0.65 -20.61
C ALA A 124 9.73 -0.94 -21.09
N SER A 125 9.59 -1.58 -22.25
CA SER A 125 8.27 -2.00 -22.75
C SER A 125 7.64 -3.10 -21.89
N ILE A 126 8.45 -4.06 -21.44
CA ILE A 126 8.00 -5.16 -20.55
C ILE A 126 7.64 -4.61 -19.17
N GLY A 127 8.47 -3.73 -18.61
CA GLY A 127 8.22 -3.09 -17.33
C GLY A 127 6.91 -2.28 -17.32
N ARG A 128 6.70 -1.47 -18.35
CA ARG A 128 5.45 -0.72 -18.53
C ARG A 128 4.22 -1.63 -18.65
N GLU A 129 4.33 -2.71 -19.42
CA GLU A 129 3.27 -3.69 -19.59
C GLU A 129 2.93 -4.36 -18.25
N PHE A 130 3.95 -4.75 -17.49
CA PHE A 130 3.78 -5.34 -16.16
C PHE A 130 3.10 -4.37 -15.19
N PHE A 131 3.52 -3.09 -15.17
CA PHE A 131 2.86 -2.06 -14.35
C PHE A 131 1.39 -1.89 -14.70
N LEU A 132 1.06 -1.79 -15.99
CA LEU A 132 -0.33 -1.65 -16.44
C LEU A 132 -1.18 -2.87 -16.09
N LYS A 133 -0.65 -4.09 -16.25
CA LYS A 133 -1.33 -5.34 -15.85
C LYS A 133 -1.58 -5.38 -14.34
N SER A 134 -0.62 -4.93 -13.54
CA SER A 134 -0.77 -4.84 -12.08
C SER A 134 -1.87 -3.84 -11.68
N LEU A 135 -1.92 -2.69 -12.35
CA LEU A 135 -2.97 -1.69 -12.13
C LEU A 135 -4.37 -2.22 -12.52
N VAL A 136 -4.45 -2.93 -13.64
CA VAL A 136 -5.69 -3.60 -14.08
C VAL A 136 -6.13 -4.64 -13.05
N ALA A 137 -5.20 -5.41 -12.47
CA ALA A 137 -5.53 -6.40 -11.43
C ALA A 137 -6.12 -5.73 -10.18
N VAL A 138 -5.55 -4.61 -9.72
CA VAL A 138 -6.08 -3.82 -8.58
C VAL A 138 -7.48 -3.28 -8.89
N LEU A 139 -7.67 -2.71 -10.09
CA LEU A 139 -8.98 -2.20 -10.52
C LEU A 139 -10.02 -3.32 -10.61
N PHE A 140 -9.64 -4.45 -11.20
CA PHE A 140 -10.51 -5.62 -11.30
C PHE A 140 -10.91 -6.14 -9.91
N ALA A 141 -9.96 -6.25 -8.98
CA ALA A 141 -10.24 -6.63 -7.60
C ALA A 141 -11.24 -5.65 -6.94
N ALA A 142 -11.06 -4.34 -7.12
CA ALA A 142 -11.99 -3.33 -6.59
C ALA A 142 -13.40 -3.48 -7.17
N ILE A 143 -13.53 -3.72 -8.47
CA ILE A 143 -14.83 -3.96 -9.13
C ILE A 143 -15.51 -5.21 -8.56
N VAL A 144 -14.78 -6.33 -8.46
CA VAL A 144 -15.30 -7.58 -7.88
C VAL A 144 -15.80 -7.36 -6.46
N MET A 145 -15.07 -6.57 -5.65
CA MET A 145 -15.48 -6.23 -4.29
C MET A 145 -16.78 -5.42 -4.24
N VAL A 146 -16.94 -4.40 -5.10
CA VAL A 146 -18.19 -3.63 -5.20
C VAL A 146 -19.35 -4.54 -5.54
N VAL A 147 -19.16 -5.40 -6.53
CA VAL A 147 -20.18 -6.35 -6.98
C VAL A 147 -20.54 -7.32 -5.85
N TYR A 148 -19.55 -7.89 -5.18
CA TYR A 148 -19.75 -8.79 -4.04
C TYR A 148 -20.54 -8.12 -2.91
N ILE A 149 -20.14 -6.92 -2.47
CA ILE A 149 -20.83 -6.17 -1.41
C ILE A 149 -22.24 -5.79 -1.88
N GLY A 150 -22.38 -5.34 -3.13
CA GLY A 150 -23.66 -4.99 -3.74
C GLY A 150 -24.69 -6.11 -3.65
N PHE A 151 -24.28 -7.33 -3.99
CA PHE A 151 -25.13 -8.51 -3.90
C PHE A 151 -25.32 -9.00 -2.46
N ARG A 152 -24.27 -9.04 -1.66
CA ARG A 152 -24.29 -9.58 -0.29
C ARG A 152 -25.16 -8.74 0.65
N PHE A 153 -25.19 -7.41 0.44
CA PHE A 153 -25.86 -6.45 1.33
C PHE A 153 -27.05 -5.72 0.69
N LYS A 154 -27.75 -6.37 -0.24
CA LYS A 154 -28.93 -5.79 -0.93
C LYS A 154 -29.95 -5.16 0.04
N ARG A 155 -30.14 -5.76 1.22
CA ARG A 155 -31.16 -5.31 2.22
C ARG A 155 -30.81 -3.98 2.90
N ILE A 156 -29.55 -3.54 2.85
CA ILE A 156 -29.09 -2.26 3.43
C ILE A 156 -28.57 -1.28 2.38
N SER A 157 -29.06 -1.34 1.14
CA SER A 157 -28.55 -0.56 0.01
C SER A 157 -27.12 -0.95 -0.37
N GLY A 158 -26.89 -2.22 -0.65
CA GLY A 158 -25.58 -2.82 -0.88
C GLY A 158 -24.68 -2.11 -1.90
N TRP A 159 -25.24 -1.58 -2.99
CA TRP A 159 -24.46 -0.84 -3.98
C TRP A 159 -23.79 0.41 -3.41
N SER A 160 -24.54 1.20 -2.61
CA SER A 160 -23.92 2.36 -1.94
C SER A 160 -22.90 1.94 -0.90
N ALA A 161 -23.16 0.83 -0.19
CA ALA A 161 -22.20 0.27 0.76
C ALA A 161 -20.89 -0.17 0.07
N GLY A 162 -20.99 -0.80 -1.12
CA GLY A 162 -19.84 -1.20 -1.92
C GLY A 162 -19.02 -0.01 -2.40
N VAL A 163 -19.68 1.03 -2.91
CA VAL A 163 -18.98 2.26 -3.34
C VAL A 163 -18.24 2.93 -2.17
N MET A 164 -18.88 3.04 -0.98
CA MET A 164 -18.22 3.63 0.19
C MET A 164 -17.03 2.79 0.65
N ALA A 165 -17.13 1.46 0.56
CA ALA A 165 -16.01 0.57 0.87
C ALA A 165 -14.82 0.81 -0.09
N VAL A 166 -15.06 0.95 -1.40
CA VAL A 166 -13.98 1.22 -2.37
C VAL A 166 -13.35 2.60 -2.16
N ILE A 167 -14.13 3.62 -1.83
CA ILE A 167 -13.55 4.94 -1.47
C ILE A 167 -12.59 4.82 -0.29
N ALA A 168 -12.94 4.02 0.72
CA ALA A 168 -12.04 3.76 1.85
C ALA A 168 -10.81 2.94 1.44
N LEU A 169 -10.95 1.97 0.53
CA LEU A 169 -9.80 1.24 -0.01
C LEU A 169 -8.83 2.15 -0.77
N VAL A 170 -9.34 3.12 -1.53
CA VAL A 170 -8.49 4.15 -2.16
C VAL A 170 -7.74 4.98 -1.10
N HIS A 171 -8.42 5.37 -0.03
CA HIS A 171 -7.77 6.04 1.11
C HIS A 171 -6.65 5.18 1.71
N ASP A 172 -6.86 3.87 1.89
CA ASP A 172 -5.86 2.96 2.45
C ASP A 172 -4.66 2.78 1.52
N ILE A 173 -4.89 2.72 0.21
CA ILE A 173 -3.80 2.73 -0.79
C ILE A 173 -3.00 4.03 -0.71
N ILE A 174 -3.66 5.19 -0.54
CA ILE A 174 -2.98 6.48 -0.39
C ILE A 174 -2.12 6.49 0.88
N ALA A 175 -2.57 5.89 1.98
CA ALA A 175 -1.76 5.74 3.19
C ALA A 175 -0.50 4.90 2.96
N VAL A 176 -0.59 3.84 2.14
CA VAL A 176 0.58 3.06 1.73
C VAL A 176 1.51 3.88 0.84
N VAL A 177 0.95 4.59 -0.16
CA VAL A 177 1.72 5.49 -1.02
C VAL A 177 2.48 6.53 -0.19
N ALA A 178 1.88 7.06 0.89
CA ALA A 178 2.57 7.96 1.80
C ALA A 178 3.87 7.34 2.35
N VAL A 179 3.82 6.08 2.77
CA VAL A 179 5.03 5.37 3.26
C VAL A 179 6.10 5.33 2.18
N PHE A 180 5.75 4.94 0.95
CA PHE A 180 6.71 4.88 -0.16
C PHE A 180 7.31 6.24 -0.50
N VAL A 181 6.51 7.30 -0.48
CA VAL A 181 6.96 8.67 -0.75
C VAL A 181 7.90 9.18 0.35
N PHE A 182 7.47 9.11 1.61
CA PHE A 182 8.22 9.73 2.71
C PHE A 182 9.48 8.95 3.11
N PHE A 183 9.45 7.62 2.98
CA PHE A 183 10.62 6.77 3.24
C PHE A 183 11.46 6.52 1.97
N ARG A 184 11.10 7.16 0.84
CA ARG A 184 11.83 7.06 -0.43
C ARG A 184 11.97 5.62 -0.94
N LEU A 185 11.00 4.75 -0.60
CA LEU A 185 10.99 3.37 -1.05
C LEU A 185 10.68 3.29 -2.55
N SER A 186 11.29 2.33 -3.23
CA SER A 186 10.98 2.08 -4.64
C SER A 186 9.68 1.31 -4.78
N VAL A 187 8.80 1.81 -5.65
CA VAL A 187 7.54 1.12 -6.02
C VAL A 187 7.89 -0.04 -6.95
N ASP A 188 7.78 -1.24 -6.43
CA ASP A 188 8.11 -2.51 -7.08
C ASP A 188 6.93 -3.51 -7.02
N ALA A 189 7.19 -4.78 -7.32
CA ALA A 189 6.19 -5.84 -7.18
C ALA A 189 5.68 -6.01 -5.73
N ASN A 190 6.53 -5.73 -4.71
CA ASN A 190 6.12 -5.79 -3.31
C ASN A 190 5.05 -4.75 -2.99
N PHE A 191 5.16 -3.52 -3.57
CA PHE A 191 4.10 -2.51 -3.44
C PHE A 191 2.75 -3.05 -3.91
N MET A 192 2.70 -3.71 -5.07
CA MET A 192 1.46 -4.28 -5.59
C MET A 192 0.93 -5.42 -4.70
N ALA A 193 1.82 -6.25 -4.17
CA ALA A 193 1.46 -7.30 -3.22
C ALA A 193 0.89 -6.72 -1.91
N VAL A 194 1.49 -5.64 -1.37
CA VAL A 194 0.97 -4.91 -0.22
C VAL A 194 -0.43 -4.36 -0.51
N VAL A 195 -0.61 -3.67 -1.65
CA VAL A 195 -1.92 -3.11 -2.05
C VAL A 195 -2.99 -4.19 -2.12
N LEU A 196 -2.72 -5.31 -2.83
CA LEU A 196 -3.69 -6.40 -2.95
C LEU A 196 -4.01 -7.06 -1.60
N THR A 197 -3.02 -7.20 -0.72
CA THR A 197 -3.21 -7.75 0.62
C THR A 197 -4.10 -6.84 1.47
N ILE A 198 -3.86 -5.52 1.43
CA ILE A 198 -4.65 -4.54 2.18
C ILE A 198 -6.07 -4.47 1.66
N LEU A 199 -6.28 -4.54 0.35
CA LEU A 199 -7.62 -4.62 -0.24
C LEU A 199 -8.41 -5.78 0.37
N GLY A 200 -7.81 -6.97 0.44
CA GLY A 200 -8.47 -8.16 1.03
C GLY A 200 -8.72 -8.04 2.53
N TYR A 201 -7.77 -7.46 3.26
CA TYR A 201 -7.86 -7.32 4.71
C TYR A 201 -8.87 -6.24 5.13
N SER A 202 -8.79 -5.04 4.56
CA SER A 202 -9.67 -3.92 4.89
C SER A 202 -11.12 -4.23 4.57
N ILE A 203 -11.40 -4.92 3.45
CA ILE A 203 -12.76 -5.32 3.09
C ILE A 203 -13.36 -6.30 4.11
N ASN A 204 -12.55 -7.15 4.72
CA ASN A 204 -13.03 -8.11 5.74
C ASN A 204 -13.64 -7.38 6.95
N ASP A 205 -12.97 -6.35 7.48
CA ASP A 205 -13.48 -5.55 8.59
C ASP A 205 -14.74 -4.79 8.20
N THR A 206 -14.77 -4.22 6.99
CA THR A 206 -15.95 -3.55 6.44
C THR A 206 -17.15 -4.49 6.34
N ILE A 207 -16.96 -5.73 5.88
CA ILE A 207 -18.01 -6.76 5.78
C ILE A 207 -18.58 -7.08 7.16
N VAL A 208 -17.73 -7.23 8.17
CA VAL A 208 -18.15 -7.53 9.55
C VAL A 208 -19.05 -6.42 10.10
N ILE A 209 -18.70 -5.15 9.86
CA ILE A 209 -19.48 -4.01 10.30
C ILE A 209 -20.82 -3.95 9.54
N TYR A 210 -20.82 -4.13 8.23
CA TYR A 210 -22.06 -4.13 7.44
C TYR A 210 -22.98 -5.30 7.77
N ASP A 211 -22.41 -6.46 8.08
CA ASP A 211 -23.21 -7.62 8.54
C ASP A 211 -23.90 -7.31 9.86
N ARG A 212 -23.20 -6.64 10.78
CA ARG A 212 -23.77 -6.20 12.05
C ARG A 212 -24.82 -5.10 11.87
N ILE A 213 -24.62 -4.16 10.96
CA ILE A 213 -25.64 -3.15 10.58
C ILE A 213 -26.88 -3.85 10.03
N ARG A 214 -26.71 -4.84 9.16
CA ARG A 214 -27.82 -5.62 8.60
C ARG A 214 -28.60 -6.40 9.68
N GLU A 215 -27.90 -7.01 10.62
CA GLU A 215 -28.49 -7.71 11.75
C GLU A 215 -29.28 -6.78 12.66
N ASN A 216 -28.67 -5.67 13.08
CA ASN A 216 -29.32 -4.66 13.93
C ASN A 216 -30.52 -4.04 13.22
N ARG A 217 -30.46 -3.82 11.91
CA ARG A 217 -31.60 -3.33 11.12
C ARG A 217 -32.76 -4.34 11.09
N ARG A 218 -32.47 -5.64 11.13
CA ARG A 218 -33.49 -6.68 11.27
C ARG A 218 -34.14 -6.69 12.65
N ILE A 219 -33.34 -6.46 13.72
CA ILE A 219 -33.80 -6.50 15.11
C ILE A 219 -34.61 -5.26 15.46
N TYR A 220 -34.07 -4.07 15.15
CA TYR A 220 -34.64 -2.79 15.58
C TYR A 220 -35.57 -2.16 14.53
N GLY A 221 -35.51 -2.59 13.27
CA GLY A 221 -36.35 -2.06 12.19
C GLY A 221 -36.12 -0.56 11.98
N GLN A 222 -37.24 0.18 11.97
CA GLN A 222 -37.23 1.64 11.88
C GLN A 222 -37.31 2.34 13.25
N LYS A 223 -37.24 1.60 14.35
CA LYS A 223 -37.36 2.16 15.72
C LYS A 223 -36.15 3.01 16.11
N LEU A 224 -35.00 2.77 15.49
CA LEU A 224 -33.77 3.55 15.71
C LEU A 224 -33.43 4.40 14.48
N PRO A 225 -33.02 5.66 14.67
CA PRO A 225 -32.41 6.46 13.62
C PRO A 225 -31.20 5.75 13.01
N VAL A 226 -30.96 5.95 11.70
CA VAL A 226 -29.88 5.26 10.99
C VAL A 226 -28.52 5.51 11.65
N GLY A 227 -28.23 6.72 12.10
CA GLY A 227 -26.99 7.07 12.78
C GLY A 227 -26.77 6.30 14.09
N GLU A 228 -27.80 6.18 14.93
CA GLU A 228 -27.74 5.42 16.19
C GLU A 228 -27.56 3.92 15.94
N LEU A 229 -28.28 3.38 14.96
CA LEU A 229 -28.17 1.97 14.56
C LEU A 229 -26.76 1.63 14.11
N VAL A 230 -26.17 2.49 13.26
CA VAL A 230 -24.80 2.32 12.77
C VAL A 230 -23.79 2.44 13.91
N ASN A 231 -23.96 3.47 14.76
CA ASN A 231 -23.09 3.69 15.91
C ASN A 231 -23.07 2.47 16.86
N LYS A 232 -24.26 1.90 17.14
CA LYS A 232 -24.39 0.67 17.92
C LYS A 232 -23.69 -0.50 17.24
N SER A 233 -23.82 -0.63 15.92
CA SER A 233 -23.23 -1.72 15.15
C SER A 233 -21.69 -1.65 15.14
N ILE A 234 -21.11 -0.44 14.99
CA ILE A 234 -19.68 -0.22 15.09
C ILE A 234 -19.16 -0.64 16.46
N ASN A 235 -19.78 -0.15 17.55
CA ASN A 235 -19.35 -0.49 18.91
C ASN A 235 -19.40 -1.99 19.20
N GLN A 236 -20.37 -2.72 18.63
CA GLN A 236 -20.49 -4.17 18.78
C GLN A 236 -19.43 -4.96 17.98
N SER A 237 -18.96 -4.42 16.85
CA SER A 237 -18.00 -5.07 15.96
C SER A 237 -16.54 -4.66 16.23
N MET A 238 -16.34 -3.50 16.85
CA MET A 238 -15.03 -2.87 17.05
C MET A 238 -14.02 -3.76 17.77
N LYS A 239 -14.45 -4.48 18.82
CA LYS A 239 -13.56 -5.38 19.57
C LYS A 239 -12.94 -6.43 18.66
N ARG A 240 -13.72 -7.00 17.73
CA ARG A 240 -13.24 -7.99 16.77
C ARG A 240 -12.23 -7.36 15.80
N ALA A 241 -12.55 -6.22 15.20
CA ALA A 241 -11.66 -5.51 14.27
C ALA A 241 -10.32 -5.16 14.94
N ILE A 242 -10.35 -4.58 16.14
CA ILE A 242 -9.13 -4.23 16.89
C ILE A 242 -8.31 -5.46 17.22
N VAL A 243 -8.90 -6.52 17.76
CA VAL A 243 -8.16 -7.75 18.13
C VAL A 243 -7.53 -8.38 16.89
N THR A 244 -8.26 -8.49 15.79
CA THR A 244 -7.74 -9.06 14.53
C THR A 244 -6.56 -8.23 14.02
N THR A 245 -6.68 -6.91 14.01
CA THR A 245 -5.60 -6.02 13.55
C THR A 245 -4.39 -6.09 14.47
N VAL A 246 -4.59 -6.02 15.78
CA VAL A 246 -3.49 -6.10 16.75
C VAL A 246 -2.73 -7.42 16.62
N THR A 247 -3.42 -8.55 16.52
CA THR A 247 -2.77 -9.87 16.38
C THR A 247 -1.98 -9.98 15.07
N THR A 248 -2.52 -9.48 13.95
CA THR A 248 -1.81 -9.47 12.66
C THR A 248 -0.63 -8.52 12.68
N VAL A 249 -0.79 -7.31 13.20
CA VAL A 249 0.29 -6.32 13.32
C VAL A 249 1.38 -6.84 14.26
N MET A 250 1.05 -7.51 15.36
CA MET A 250 2.05 -8.15 16.22
C MET A 250 2.89 -9.18 15.48
N ALA A 251 2.27 -10.04 14.68
CA ALA A 251 3.00 -11.01 13.87
C ALA A 251 3.95 -10.30 12.87
N LEU A 252 3.47 -9.25 12.20
CA LEU A 252 4.28 -8.46 11.26
C LEU A 252 5.42 -7.72 11.97
N VAL A 253 5.19 -7.20 13.18
CA VAL A 253 6.25 -6.56 13.98
C VAL A 253 7.34 -7.57 14.36
N VAL A 254 6.96 -8.80 14.72
CA VAL A 254 7.95 -9.88 14.97
C VAL A 254 8.78 -10.14 13.72
N ILE A 255 8.14 -10.24 12.54
CA ILE A 255 8.84 -10.40 11.26
C ILE A 255 9.77 -9.20 11.02
N ALA A 256 9.27 -7.97 11.21
CA ALA A 256 10.09 -6.75 11.02
C ALA A 256 11.31 -6.73 11.94
N VAL A 257 11.15 -7.09 13.22
CA VAL A 257 12.27 -7.15 14.17
C VAL A 257 13.28 -8.21 13.76
N VAL A 258 12.83 -9.41 13.41
CA VAL A 258 13.74 -10.49 12.97
C VAL A 258 14.50 -10.07 11.72
N THR A 259 13.80 -9.50 10.73
CA THR A 259 14.44 -9.07 9.47
C THR A 259 15.42 -7.90 9.66
N LEU A 260 15.17 -7.02 10.63
CA LEU A 260 16.12 -5.95 10.99
C LEU A 260 17.37 -6.53 11.69
N ILE A 261 17.21 -7.52 12.59
CA ILE A 261 18.34 -8.16 13.27
C ILE A 261 19.24 -8.89 12.25
N PHE A 262 18.64 -9.53 11.25
CA PHE A 262 19.37 -10.28 10.22
C PHE A 262 19.68 -9.45 8.95
N ASN A 263 19.45 -8.13 8.96
CA ASN A 263 19.70 -7.20 7.84
C ASN A 263 19.03 -7.57 6.51
N VAL A 264 17.83 -8.22 6.54
CA VAL A 264 17.08 -8.60 5.35
C VAL A 264 16.21 -7.43 4.88
N THR A 265 16.83 -6.44 4.26
CA THR A 265 16.15 -5.18 3.87
C THR A 265 14.99 -5.37 2.92
N SER A 266 15.03 -6.37 2.02
CA SER A 266 13.95 -6.66 1.07
C SER A 266 12.61 -7.02 1.73
N ILE A 267 12.64 -7.67 2.89
CA ILE A 267 11.42 -8.00 3.64
C ILE A 267 10.89 -6.78 4.40
N VAL A 268 11.77 -5.92 4.90
CA VAL A 268 11.39 -4.70 5.61
C VAL A 268 10.58 -3.77 4.70
N THR A 269 10.99 -3.62 3.43
CA THR A 269 10.28 -2.79 2.44
C THR A 269 8.87 -3.29 2.11
N PHE A 270 8.57 -4.56 2.38
CA PHE A 270 7.24 -5.14 2.27
C PHE A 270 6.45 -5.03 3.58
N VAL A 271 7.05 -5.41 4.70
CA VAL A 271 6.35 -5.54 6.00
C VAL A 271 5.96 -4.18 6.56
N PHE A 272 6.84 -3.17 6.49
CA PHE A 272 6.58 -1.86 7.07
C PHE A 272 5.39 -1.13 6.41
N PRO A 273 5.31 -1.01 5.06
CA PRO A 273 4.12 -0.47 4.41
C PRO A 273 2.85 -1.29 4.69
N LEU A 274 2.97 -2.62 4.81
CA LEU A 274 1.84 -3.48 5.12
C LEU A 274 1.26 -3.19 6.50
N ILE A 275 2.10 -3.00 7.54
CA ILE A 275 1.65 -2.61 8.89
C ILE A 275 0.84 -1.32 8.83
N ILE A 276 1.35 -0.28 8.18
CA ILE A 276 0.67 1.02 8.06
C ILE A 276 -0.65 0.88 7.29
N GLY A 277 -0.65 0.10 6.21
CA GLY A 277 -1.85 -0.18 5.42
C GLY A 277 -2.92 -0.92 6.21
N LEU A 278 -2.57 -1.89 7.05
CA LEU A 278 -3.51 -2.62 7.91
C LEU A 278 -4.11 -1.71 8.99
N LEU A 279 -3.30 -0.85 9.61
CA LEU A 279 -3.77 0.15 10.58
C LEU A 279 -4.72 1.15 9.91
N SER A 280 -4.37 1.64 8.71
CA SER A 280 -5.23 2.49 7.91
C SER A 280 -6.54 1.80 7.54
N GLY A 281 -6.49 0.52 7.11
CA GLY A 281 -7.67 -0.26 6.73
C GLY A 281 -8.64 -0.49 7.87
N THR A 282 -8.12 -0.73 9.07
CA THR A 282 -8.98 -0.82 10.27
C THR A 282 -9.61 0.53 10.61
N TYR A 283 -8.81 1.60 10.56
CA TYR A 283 -9.33 2.95 10.78
C TYR A 283 -10.41 3.31 9.75
N SER A 284 -10.16 3.09 8.47
CA SER A 284 -11.10 3.44 7.40
C SER A 284 -12.39 2.62 7.50
N SER A 285 -12.29 1.30 7.77
CA SER A 285 -13.43 0.41 7.92
C SER A 285 -14.32 0.77 9.13
N VAL A 286 -13.71 1.15 10.26
CA VAL A 286 -14.45 1.48 11.50
C VAL A 286 -14.97 2.91 11.48
N CYS A 287 -14.18 3.88 11.02
CA CYS A 287 -14.48 5.31 11.16
C CYS A 287 -15.01 5.96 9.88
N LEU A 288 -14.51 5.59 8.69
CA LEU A 288 -14.90 6.28 7.45
C LEU A 288 -16.09 5.63 6.76
N VAL A 289 -16.00 4.34 6.47
CA VAL A 289 -17.00 3.62 5.68
C VAL A 289 -18.41 3.75 6.26
N PRO A 290 -18.65 3.45 7.54
CA PRO A 290 -19.99 3.55 8.10
C PRO A 290 -20.50 4.99 8.16
N CYS A 291 -19.62 5.96 8.45
CA CYS A 291 -19.97 7.37 8.49
C CYS A 291 -20.35 7.91 7.11
N MET A 292 -19.60 7.58 6.05
CA MET A 292 -19.95 7.93 4.68
C MET A 292 -21.29 7.32 4.27
N TRP A 293 -21.49 6.04 4.63
CA TRP A 293 -22.75 5.37 4.32
C TRP A 293 -23.95 6.00 5.03
N VAL A 294 -23.83 6.41 6.31
CA VAL A 294 -24.88 7.16 7.05
C VAL A 294 -25.20 8.48 6.35
N MET A 295 -24.17 9.26 5.98
CA MET A 295 -24.37 10.53 5.29
C MET A 295 -25.12 10.35 3.96
N TRP A 296 -24.80 9.30 3.21
CA TRP A 296 -25.51 8.97 1.99
C TRP A 296 -26.97 8.61 2.22
N GLN A 297 -27.26 7.83 3.27
CA GLN A 297 -28.64 7.48 3.62
C GLN A 297 -29.44 8.71 4.07
N GLU A 298 -28.85 9.58 4.90
CA GLU A 298 -29.46 10.85 5.32
C GLU A 298 -29.75 11.76 4.12
N TYR A 299 -28.79 11.88 3.18
CA TYR A 299 -28.98 12.65 1.95
C TYR A 299 -30.13 12.11 1.10
N ARG A 300 -30.20 10.80 0.89
CA ARG A 300 -31.28 10.15 0.12
C ARG A 300 -32.64 10.37 0.77
N ALA A 301 -32.74 10.25 2.09
CA ALA A 301 -33.98 10.47 2.83
C ALA A 301 -34.48 11.92 2.67
N LYS A 302 -33.59 12.91 2.80
CA LYS A 302 -33.93 14.34 2.59
C LYS A 302 -34.41 14.60 1.15
N LYS A 303 -33.74 14.02 0.16
CA LYS A 303 -34.12 14.20 -1.25
C LYS A 303 -35.48 13.58 -1.56
N ALA A 304 -35.81 12.43 -0.97
CA ALA A 304 -37.14 11.81 -1.11
C ALA A 304 -38.23 12.70 -0.53
N GLN A 305 -38.03 13.24 0.68
CA GLN A 305 -39.00 14.17 1.31
C GLN A 305 -39.23 15.44 0.50
N GLN A 306 -38.17 16.01 -0.12
CA GLN A 306 -38.30 17.20 -0.97
C GLN A 306 -39.07 16.90 -2.28
N THR A 307 -38.91 15.70 -2.84
CA THR A 307 -39.61 15.29 -4.05
C THR A 307 -41.10 15.08 -3.78
N ASP A 308 -41.43 14.50 -2.63
CA ASP A 308 -42.83 14.30 -2.22
C ASP A 308 -43.53 15.63 -1.87
N ALA A 309 -42.81 16.58 -1.26
CA ALA A 309 -43.31 17.92 -0.99
C ALA A 309 -43.58 18.76 -2.27
N LYS A 310 -42.84 18.51 -3.36
CA LYS A 310 -43.08 19.20 -4.66
C LYS A 310 -44.22 18.58 -5.50
N LYS A 311 -44.66 17.37 -5.13
CA LYS A 311 -45.79 16.69 -5.82
C LYS A 311 -47.13 16.95 -5.18
N LYS A 312 -47.16 17.57 -3.98
CA LYS A 312 -48.33 18.08 -3.29
C LYS A 312 -48.51 19.57 -3.59
#